data_927dae3c8a594ca4f7ba7848204aa4ed
#
_entry.id   927dae3c8a594ca4f7ba7848204aa4ed
#
_cell.length_a   1.000
_cell.length_b   1.000
_cell.length_c   1.000
_cell.angle_alpha   90.00
_cell.angle_beta   90.00
_cell.angle_gamma   90.00
#
_symmetry.space_group_name_H-M   'P 1'
#
loop_
_entity.id
_entity.type
_entity.pdbx_description
1 polymer ?
#
loop_
_entity_poly.entity_id
_entity_poly.type
_entity_poly.pdbx_seq_one_letter_code
_entity_poly.pdbx_strand_id
1 'polypeptide(L)'
;MSMSTITTGRIAEPELRFTTNGKALLELRIAATRSQKDKQTGQWSDDGAPLWVAATFWEDEAQRLADALHKGDQVTVSGDLVLEEYQKRDGTPGQKHVLRFPRFLGVVPRRQNTAYGSQQANTASFGTPTNDPWGNNPPAPQNGTQA
;
A
#
# COMPACT_ATOMS: atom_id res chain seq x y z
N MET A 1 -16.71 11.30 21.83
CA MET A 1 -15.41 11.59 21.22
C MET A 1 -14.97 10.40 20.41
N SER A 2 -14.35 10.62 19.30
CA SER A 2 -13.86 9.55 18.46
C SER A 2 -12.38 9.78 18.18
N MET A 3 -11.69 8.72 17.84
CA MET A 3 -10.29 8.81 17.47
C MET A 3 -10.19 8.61 15.97
N SER A 4 -10.04 9.70 15.26
CA SER A 4 -9.85 9.61 13.82
C SER A 4 -8.41 9.25 13.52
N THR A 5 -8.21 8.37 12.59
CA THR A 5 -6.88 7.92 12.25
C THR A 5 -6.75 7.68 10.75
N ILE A 6 -5.51 7.71 10.29
CA ILE A 6 -5.18 7.32 8.93
C ILE A 6 -4.26 6.10 9.07
N THR A 7 -4.65 5.01 8.44
CA THR A 7 -3.91 3.76 8.54
C THR A 7 -3.39 3.36 7.18
N THR A 8 -2.11 3.04 7.11
CA THR A 8 -1.52 2.50 5.90
C THR A 8 -1.00 1.10 6.21
N GLY A 9 -1.37 0.15 5.41
CA GLY A 9 -0.93 -1.24 5.63
C GLY A 9 -1.26 -2.13 4.46
N ARG A 10 -0.87 -3.39 4.57
CA ARG A 10 -1.13 -4.38 3.53
C ARG A 10 -2.46 -5.07 3.80
N ILE A 11 -3.21 -5.29 2.76
CA ILE A 11 -4.52 -5.93 2.93
C ILE A 11 -4.42 -7.44 2.75
N ALA A 12 -5.27 -8.13 3.49
CA ALA A 12 -5.52 -9.54 3.27
C ALA A 12 -6.43 -9.66 2.05
N GLU A 13 -6.83 -10.86 1.70
CA GLU A 13 -7.73 -11.06 0.57
C GLU A 13 -9.00 -10.24 0.76
N PRO A 14 -9.37 -9.38 -0.19
CA PRO A 14 -10.61 -8.62 -0.07
C PRO A 14 -11.81 -9.56 -0.14
N GLU A 15 -12.75 -9.38 0.77
CA GLU A 15 -13.94 -10.25 0.79
C GLU A 15 -15.17 -9.45 0.40
N LEU A 16 -15.63 -9.63 -0.81
CA LEU A 16 -16.86 -9.00 -1.28
C LEU A 16 -18.03 -9.94 -0.97
N ARG A 17 -19.00 -9.42 -0.29
CA ARG A 17 -20.19 -10.17 0.07
C ARG A 17 -21.42 -9.36 -0.28
N PHE A 18 -22.55 -10.02 -0.30
CA PHE A 18 -23.83 -9.36 -0.52
C PHE A 18 -24.73 -9.65 0.68
N THR A 19 -25.40 -8.62 1.17
CA THR A 19 -26.32 -8.79 2.28
C THR A 19 -27.61 -9.43 1.78
N THR A 20 -28.49 -9.83 2.71
CA THR A 20 -29.76 -10.41 2.35
C THR A 20 -30.60 -9.45 1.53
N ASN A 21 -30.36 -8.15 1.65
CA ASN A 21 -31.06 -7.14 0.87
C ASN A 21 -30.36 -6.85 -0.46
N GLY A 22 -29.34 -7.60 -0.80
CA GLY A 22 -28.64 -7.40 -2.06
C GLY A 22 -27.60 -6.30 -2.07
N LYS A 23 -27.25 -5.73 -0.94
CA LYS A 23 -26.25 -4.67 -0.90
C LYS A 23 -24.85 -5.24 -0.89
N ALA A 24 -23.99 -4.68 -1.69
CA ALA A 24 -22.60 -5.10 -1.73
C ALA A 24 -21.85 -4.59 -0.49
N LEU A 25 -21.02 -5.46 0.06
CA LEU A 25 -20.23 -5.17 1.24
C LEU A 25 -18.83 -5.69 1.03
N LEU A 26 -17.85 -4.85 1.19
CA LEU A 26 -16.45 -5.26 1.12
C LEU A 26 -15.77 -5.02 2.44
N GLU A 27 -15.23 -6.09 3.04
CA GLU A 27 -14.43 -5.94 4.24
C GLU A 27 -12.97 -6.02 3.85
N LEU A 28 -12.23 -4.99 4.19
CA LEU A 28 -10.78 -4.98 4.04
C LEU A 28 -10.14 -5.16 5.40
N ARG A 29 -9.27 -6.14 5.49
CA ARG A 29 -8.50 -6.36 6.72
C ARG A 29 -7.09 -5.86 6.43
N ILE A 30 -6.66 -4.86 7.16
CA ILE A 30 -5.43 -4.14 6.92
C ILE A 30 -4.43 -4.46 8.03
N ALA A 31 -3.26 -4.92 7.65
CA ALA A 31 -2.19 -5.18 8.61
C ALA A 31 -1.25 -3.98 8.59
N ALA A 32 -1.30 -3.20 9.65
CA ALA A 32 -0.41 -2.07 9.80
C ALA A 32 0.76 -2.51 10.68
N THR A 33 1.95 -2.58 10.10
CA THR A 33 3.14 -3.01 10.81
C THR A 33 4.10 -1.84 10.90
N ARG A 34 4.64 -1.64 12.09
CA ARG A 34 5.65 -0.62 12.27
C ARG A 34 6.95 -1.13 11.67
N SER A 35 7.68 -0.28 11.03
CA SER A 35 8.99 -0.63 10.49
C SER A 35 10.07 0.14 11.19
N GLN A 36 11.18 -0.49 11.37
CA GLN A 36 12.33 0.14 12.00
C GLN A 36 13.55 -0.06 11.12
N LYS A 37 14.37 0.97 11.03
CA LYS A 37 15.60 0.89 10.27
C LYS A 37 16.72 0.46 11.20
N ASP A 38 17.43 -0.57 10.80
CA ASP A 38 18.60 -1.01 11.53
C ASP A 38 19.71 0.02 11.32
N LYS A 39 20.23 0.53 12.41
CA LYS A 39 21.26 1.57 12.33
C LYS A 39 22.58 1.03 11.84
N GLN A 40 22.82 -0.25 12.00
CA GLN A 40 24.09 -0.82 11.60
C GLN A 40 24.08 -1.24 10.13
N THR A 41 23.03 -1.88 9.68
CA THR A 41 22.97 -2.38 8.31
C THR A 41 22.23 -1.43 7.38
N GLY A 42 21.48 -0.50 7.93
CA GLY A 42 20.67 0.42 7.13
C GLY A 42 19.42 -0.23 6.53
N GLN A 43 19.15 -1.46 6.86
CA GLN A 43 18.00 -2.16 6.30
C GLN A 43 16.76 -1.93 7.13
N TRP A 44 15.62 -1.98 6.46
CA TRP A 44 14.34 -1.83 7.12
C TRP A 44 13.76 -3.20 7.42
N SER A 45 13.26 -3.37 8.62
CA SER A 45 12.59 -4.60 9.04
C SER A 45 11.34 -4.25 9.82
N ASP A 46 10.45 -5.20 9.90
CA ASP A 46 9.23 -5.04 10.67
C ASP A 46 9.57 -5.08 12.17
N ASP A 47 8.96 -4.19 12.91
CA ASP A 47 9.18 -4.07 14.35
C ASP A 47 7.88 -4.44 15.06
N GLY A 48 7.80 -5.67 15.49
CA GLY A 48 6.67 -6.16 16.26
C GLY A 48 5.57 -6.76 15.40
N ALA A 49 4.50 -7.09 16.06
CA ALA A 49 3.36 -7.71 15.40
C ALA A 49 2.50 -6.66 14.66
N PRO A 50 1.86 -7.05 13.58
CA PRO A 50 0.99 -6.12 12.88
C PRO A 50 -0.26 -5.80 13.69
N LEU A 51 -0.71 -4.58 13.59
CA LEU A 51 -2.00 -4.20 14.11
C LEU A 51 -3.02 -4.43 13.01
N TRP A 52 -3.96 -5.31 13.27
CA TRP A 52 -5.01 -5.61 12.28
C TRP A 52 -6.19 -4.68 12.47
N VAL A 53 -6.59 -4.04 11.39
CA VAL A 53 -7.72 -3.12 11.39
C VAL A 53 -8.67 -3.52 10.28
N ALA A 54 -9.96 -3.54 10.56
CA ALA A 54 -10.98 -3.86 9.57
C ALA A 54 -11.68 -2.59 9.12
N ALA A 55 -11.93 -2.49 7.83
CA ALA A 55 -12.70 -1.39 7.27
C ALA A 55 -13.73 -1.96 6.31
N THR A 56 -14.97 -1.51 6.44
CA THR A 56 -16.07 -2.01 5.63
C THR A 56 -16.57 -0.94 4.69
N PHE A 57 -16.63 -1.27 3.41
CA PHE A 57 -17.13 -0.38 2.37
C PHE A 57 -18.44 -0.96 1.81
N TRP A 58 -19.27 -0.10 1.26
CA TRP A 58 -20.61 -0.48 0.83
C TRP A 58 -20.90 -0.12 -0.62
N GLU A 59 -21.81 -0.87 -1.22
CA GLU A 59 -22.39 -0.56 -2.54
C GLU A 59 -21.36 -0.40 -3.65
N ASP A 60 -21.48 0.67 -4.41
CA ASP A 60 -20.60 0.88 -5.56
C ASP A 60 -19.14 0.97 -5.17
N GLU A 61 -18.85 1.57 -4.03
CA GLU A 61 -17.49 1.68 -3.58
C GLU A 61 -16.93 0.29 -3.26
N ALA A 62 -17.74 -0.56 -2.64
CA ALA A 62 -17.33 -1.92 -2.34
C ALA A 62 -16.98 -2.69 -3.61
N GLN A 63 -17.80 -2.56 -4.63
CA GLN A 63 -17.55 -3.25 -5.89
C GLN A 63 -16.32 -2.72 -6.61
N ARG A 64 -16.17 -1.40 -6.65
CA ARG A 64 -15.00 -0.82 -7.32
C ARG A 64 -13.70 -1.22 -6.62
N LEU A 65 -13.71 -1.22 -5.29
CA LEU A 65 -12.51 -1.60 -4.56
C LEU A 65 -12.24 -3.10 -4.70
N ALA A 66 -13.27 -3.93 -4.73
CA ALA A 66 -13.09 -5.36 -4.90
C ALA A 66 -12.44 -5.68 -6.26
N ASP A 67 -12.80 -4.92 -7.29
CA ASP A 67 -12.24 -5.13 -8.62
C ASP A 67 -10.80 -4.63 -8.72
N ALA A 68 -10.47 -3.60 -7.97
CA ALA A 68 -9.17 -2.94 -8.09
C ALA A 68 -8.11 -3.47 -7.14
N LEU A 69 -8.50 -4.00 -6.00
CA LEU A 69 -7.57 -4.39 -4.95
C LEU A 69 -7.28 -5.88 -4.94
N HIS A 70 -6.05 -6.22 -4.63
CA HIS A 70 -5.62 -7.60 -4.54
C HIS A 70 -4.90 -7.83 -3.22
N LYS A 71 -4.89 -9.07 -2.78
CA LYS A 71 -4.19 -9.45 -1.56
C LYS A 71 -2.75 -8.96 -1.61
N GLY A 72 -2.31 -8.37 -0.56
CA GLY A 72 -0.93 -7.87 -0.43
C GLY A 72 -0.74 -6.43 -0.87
N ASP A 73 -1.75 -5.81 -1.47
CA ASP A 73 -1.64 -4.41 -1.85
C ASP A 73 -1.51 -3.54 -0.60
N GLN A 74 -0.75 -2.49 -0.69
CA GLN A 74 -0.61 -1.55 0.41
C GLN A 74 -1.57 -0.39 0.17
N VAL A 75 -2.46 -0.17 1.11
CA VAL A 75 -3.49 0.84 0.97
C VAL A 75 -3.48 1.81 2.13
N THR A 76 -4.03 2.98 1.93
CA THR A 76 -4.22 3.97 2.97
C THR A 76 -5.72 4.25 3.13
N VAL A 77 -6.20 4.13 4.34
CA VAL A 77 -7.61 4.31 4.67
C VAL A 77 -7.72 5.18 5.92
N SER A 78 -8.66 6.09 5.94
CA SER A 78 -8.93 6.87 7.14
C SER A 78 -10.28 6.49 7.72
N GLY A 79 -10.49 6.79 8.97
CA GLY A 79 -11.75 6.52 9.64
C GLY A 79 -11.62 6.71 11.14
N ASP A 80 -12.71 6.47 11.83
CA ASP A 80 -12.71 6.54 13.28
C ASP A 80 -12.39 5.17 13.84
N LEU A 81 -11.30 5.07 14.57
CA LEU A 81 -10.84 3.81 15.12
C LEU A 81 -11.63 3.46 16.37
N VAL A 82 -12.24 2.31 16.36
CA VAL A 82 -12.98 1.81 17.51
C VAL A 82 -12.59 0.37 17.79
N LEU A 83 -12.76 -0.04 19.02
CA LEU A 83 -12.54 -1.41 19.43
C LEU A 83 -13.92 -2.06 19.53
N GLU A 84 -14.15 -3.08 18.73
CA GLU A 84 -15.40 -3.83 18.79
C GLU A 84 -15.18 -5.19 19.45
N GLU A 85 -16.11 -5.58 20.30
CA GLU A 85 -16.04 -6.87 20.93
C GLU A 85 -16.88 -7.84 20.12
N TYR A 86 -16.43 -9.06 20.02
CA TYR A 86 -17.16 -10.10 19.33
C TYR A 86 -16.96 -11.44 20.05
N GLN A 87 -17.81 -12.38 19.79
CA GLN A 87 -17.65 -13.71 20.36
C GLN A 87 -16.99 -14.62 19.35
N LYS A 88 -15.94 -15.30 19.79
CA LYS A 88 -15.28 -16.27 18.95
C LYS A 88 -16.15 -17.53 18.86
N ARG A 89 -15.80 -18.39 17.92
CA ARG A 89 -16.58 -19.62 17.73
C ARG A 89 -16.63 -20.49 18.97
N ASP A 90 -15.59 -20.40 19.82
CA ASP A 90 -15.53 -21.18 21.05
C ASP A 90 -16.27 -20.50 22.20
N GLY A 91 -16.91 -19.36 21.93
CA GLY A 91 -17.68 -18.65 22.97
C GLY A 91 -16.88 -17.66 23.78
N THR A 92 -15.58 -17.60 23.59
CA THR A 92 -14.77 -16.63 24.36
C THR A 92 -14.85 -15.26 23.69
N PRO A 93 -14.72 -14.19 24.48
CA PRO A 93 -14.76 -12.84 23.92
C PRO A 93 -13.48 -12.54 23.17
N GLY A 94 -13.59 -11.84 22.08
CA GLY A 94 -12.48 -11.33 21.31
C GLY A 94 -12.67 -9.87 21.03
N GLN A 95 -11.61 -9.19 20.60
CA GLN A 95 -11.69 -7.79 20.26
C GLN A 95 -11.05 -7.57 18.90
N LYS A 96 -11.60 -6.66 18.14
CA LYS A 96 -11.05 -6.28 16.85
C LYS A 96 -11.08 -4.77 16.69
N HIS A 97 -10.08 -4.24 16.02
CA HIS A 97 -10.02 -2.82 15.71
C HIS A 97 -10.76 -2.60 14.40
N VAL A 98 -11.65 -1.64 14.39
CA VAL A 98 -12.48 -1.35 13.21
C VAL A 98 -12.42 0.14 12.91
N LEU A 99 -12.35 0.48 11.64
CA LEU A 99 -12.47 1.86 11.21
C LEU A 99 -13.93 2.10 10.85
N ARG A 100 -14.57 2.98 11.61
CA ARG A 100 -15.94 3.39 11.30
C ARG A 100 -15.89 4.54 10.32
N PHE A 101 -16.87 4.58 9.43
CA PHE A 101 -16.96 5.58 8.38
C PHE A 101 -15.65 5.64 7.58
N PRO A 102 -15.17 4.49 7.10
CA PRO A 102 -13.88 4.47 6.43
C PRO A 102 -13.92 5.20 5.11
N ARG A 103 -12.82 5.83 4.79
CA ARG A 103 -12.64 6.52 3.53
C ARG A 103 -11.38 5.98 2.89
N PHE A 104 -11.50 5.45 1.69
CA PHE A 104 -10.35 4.91 0.99
C PHE A 104 -9.56 6.05 0.37
N LEU A 105 -8.29 6.16 0.72
CA LEU A 105 -7.46 7.27 0.26
C LEU A 105 -6.58 6.89 -0.93
N GLY A 106 -6.25 5.63 -1.08
CA GLY A 106 -5.46 5.22 -2.24
C GLY A 106 -4.60 3.99 -2.00
N VAL A 107 -3.98 3.55 -3.08
CA VAL A 107 -3.04 2.44 -3.05
C VAL A 107 -1.64 3.01 -3.09
N VAL A 108 -0.78 2.51 -2.23
CA VAL A 108 0.62 2.92 -2.25
C VAL A 108 1.33 2.09 -3.31
N PRO A 109 1.96 2.72 -4.28
CA PRO A 109 2.63 1.98 -5.34
C PRO A 109 3.75 1.11 -4.77
N ARG A 110 3.89 -0.07 -5.35
CA ARG A 110 4.98 -0.94 -4.92
C ARG A 110 6.30 -0.34 -5.39
N ARG A 111 7.28 -0.39 -4.52
CA ARG A 111 8.59 -0.02 -4.93
C ARG A 111 9.04 -1.07 -5.87
N GLN A 112 9.47 -0.64 -7.01
CA GLN A 112 10.05 -1.58 -7.89
C GLN A 112 11.45 -1.69 -7.45
N ASN A 113 11.74 -2.79 -7.02
CA ASN A 113 12.98 -2.97 -6.56
C ASN A 113 13.89 -3.07 -7.55
N THR A 114 14.26 -2.96 -8.01
CA THR A 114 14.99 -3.15 -8.84
C THR A 114 15.43 -3.33 -9.52
N ALA A 115 15.10 -3.64 -9.42
CA ALA A 115 15.39 -4.00 -10.16
C ALA A 115 15.86 -3.27 -10.83
N TYR A 116 15.77 -2.93 -10.58
CA TYR A 116 16.06 -2.30 -11.00
C TYR A 116 17.01 -2.20 -11.54
N GLY A 117 17.49 -2.51 -11.10
CA GLY A 117 18.53 -2.28 -11.57
C GLY A 117 18.47 -2.52 -12.91
N SER A 118 18.05 -3.49 -13.15
CA SER A 118 18.01 -3.83 -14.40
C SER A 118 17.55 -2.76 -15.16
N GLN A 119 16.84 -2.16 -14.73
CA GLN A 119 16.32 -1.28 -15.38
C GLN A 119 17.20 -0.51 -15.85
N GLN A 120 18.11 -0.38 -15.28
CA GLN A 120 18.98 0.29 -15.64
C GLN A 120 19.19 0.20 -16.96
N ALA A 121 19.23 -0.77 -17.28
CA ALA A 121 19.53 -0.96 -18.57
C ALA A 121 18.74 -0.06 -19.33
N ASN A 122 17.62 0.01 -19.10
CA ASN A 122 16.85 0.79 -19.84
C ASN A 122 17.20 2.08 -19.76
N THR A 123 17.56 2.48 -18.75
CA THR A 123 17.88 3.72 -18.62
C THR A 123 18.83 3.98 -19.57
N ALA A 124 19.59 3.16 -19.70
CA ALA A 124 20.61 3.37 -20.57
C ALA A 124 19.99 3.84 -21.76
N SER A 125 19.08 3.26 -22.17
CA SER A 125 18.60 3.61 -23.40
C SER A 125 18.13 4.98 -23.36
N PHE A 126 17.66 5.42 -22.37
CA PHE A 126 17.18 6.64 -22.41
C PHE A 126 18.27 7.43 -22.43
N GLY A 127 19.19 7.00 -21.93
CA GLY A 127 20.18 7.74 -21.79
C GLY A 127 20.41 8.60 -22.73
N THR A 128 20.31 8.40 -23.53
CA THR A 128 20.56 9.13 -24.42
C THR A 128 20.22 10.37 -24.32
N PRO A 129 19.84 10.78 -23.65
CA PRO A 129 19.44 11.90 -23.51
C PRO A 129 20.19 12.85 -23.94
N THR A 130 20.49 12.79 -24.69
CA THR A 130 21.17 13.65 -25.28
C THR A 130 20.65 14.93 -25.11
N ASN A 131 19.57 15.11 -24.90
CA ASN A 131 19.12 16.34 -24.82
C ASN A 131 19.01 16.88 -23.53
N ASP A 132 19.62 16.40 -22.59
CA ASP A 132 19.55 16.89 -21.30
C ASP A 132 20.11 18.26 -21.24
N PRO A 133 19.41 19.24 -21.05
CA PRO A 133 19.91 20.56 -21.02
C PRO A 133 20.77 20.76 -19.83
N TRP A 134 20.64 19.90 -18.90
CA TRP A 134 21.40 20.12 -17.75
C TRP A 134 22.55 19.25 -17.82
N GLY A 135 22.66 18.57 -18.78
CA GLY A 135 23.57 17.59 -18.77
C GLY A 135 24.74 18.03 -19.19
N ASN A 136 25.52 18.34 -18.91
CA ASN A 136 26.62 18.70 -19.27
C ASN A 136 27.28 17.81 -20.02
N ASN A 137 26.97 17.30 -20.68
CA ASN A 137 27.44 16.44 -21.31
C ASN A 137 28.28 16.80 -22.27
N PRO A 138 29.16 16.63 -22.24
CA PRO A 138 30.10 17.02 -22.98
C PRO A 138 30.11 16.41 -24.15
N PRO A 139 30.41 16.66 -24.77
CA PRO A 139 30.35 16.27 -25.85
C PRO A 139 31.20 15.41 -26.31
N ALA A 140 31.42 15.14 -26.46
CA ALA A 140 31.98 14.58 -26.89
C ALA A 140 32.84 14.52 -27.61
N PRO A 141 33.18 14.51 -27.92
CA PRO A 141 33.88 14.57 -28.49
C PRO A 141 34.30 14.36 -29.40
N GLN A 142 34.19 14.41 -29.49
CA GLN A 142 34.41 14.24 -30.12
C GLN A 142 35.24 14.24 -30.71
N ASN A 143 35.47 14.16 -30.71
CA ASN A 143 36.13 14.15 -31.12
C ASN A 143 36.70 13.91 -31.73
N GLY A 144 36.67 13.79 -31.69
CA GLY A 144 37.20 13.62 -32.22
C GLY A 144 37.66 13.40 -32.98
N THR A 145 37.65 13.54 -33.23
CA THR A 145 37.98 13.39 -33.85
C THR A 145 38.65 13.36 -34.43
N GLN A 146 38.76 13.32 -34.54
CA GLN A 146 39.34 13.31 -34.96
C GLN A 146 39.95 13.50 -35.57
N ALA A 147 39.83 13.53 -35.71
CA ALA A 147 40.42 13.74 -36.18
C ALA A 147 40.98 13.64 -36.64
#